data_09637285c17c53f38bbc78506c81eadb
#
_entry.id   09637285c17c53f38bbc78506c81eadb
#
_cell.length_a   1.000
_cell.length_b   1.000
_cell.length_c   1.000
_cell.angle_alpha   90.00
_cell.angle_beta   90.00
_cell.angle_gamma   90.00
#
_symmetry.space_group_name_H-M   'P 1'
#
loop_
_entity.id
_entity.type
_entity.pdbx_description
1 polymer ?
#
loop_
_entity_poly.entity_id
_entity_poly.type
_entity_poly.pdbx_seq_one_letter_code
_entity_poly.pdbx_strand_id
1 'polypeptide(L)'
;MTSFRSPALSAAGESLPRAKPSGSSREFQTDPLPKKQSRGFTLIELMIVISVILILVSVALPAYNQSIWRARESVLKQNLFALRSVISQYTLDKQKAPQSLEDLVTAQYFKQIPIDPMTGRNDSWTVEEETDTIMTVDQKDPGIFDVHSGSTAVGSDGTAYNTW
;
A
#
# COMPACT_ATOMS: atom_id res chain seq x y z
N MET A 1 67.02 19.95 23.65
CA MET A 1 67.99 19.48 24.68
C MET A 1 68.04 17.99 24.54
N THR A 2 68.99 17.54 24.16
CA THR A 2 70.21 16.71 24.20
C THR A 2 70.02 15.48 23.37
N SER A 3 70.54 15.31 22.15
CA SER A 3 71.96 15.18 21.84
C SER A 3 72.56 13.82 22.24
N PHE A 4 73.12 13.22 21.20
CA PHE A 4 74.30 12.37 21.19
C PHE A 4 74.12 10.87 21.17
N ARG A 5 74.72 10.02 20.38
CA ARG A 5 75.96 10.12 19.58
C ARG A 5 76.14 8.71 18.91
N SER A 6 76.54 8.69 17.66
CA SER A 6 77.27 7.59 17.07
C SER A 6 78.67 7.38 17.73
N PRO A 7 79.20 6.19 17.63
CA PRO A 7 80.41 6.14 16.83
C PRO A 7 80.53 4.91 15.87
N ALA A 8 81.38 5.12 14.96
CA ALA A 8 81.78 4.33 13.84
C ALA A 8 82.86 3.25 14.15
N LEU A 9 83.08 2.44 13.14
CA LEU A 9 84.29 1.72 12.71
C LEU A 9 84.64 0.41 13.39
N SER A 10 84.66 -0.67 12.62
CA SER A 10 85.97 -1.19 12.16
C SER A 10 85.78 -2.35 11.19
N ALA A 11 86.58 -2.35 10.18
CA ALA A 11 86.70 -3.33 9.13
C ALA A 11 87.38 -4.62 9.59
N ALA A 12 86.93 -5.76 9.09
CA ALA A 12 87.81 -6.87 8.82
C ALA A 12 87.20 -7.73 7.71
N GLY A 13 87.94 -7.82 6.64
CA GLY A 13 87.55 -8.63 5.50
C GLY A 13 87.71 -10.11 5.78
N GLU A 14 86.75 -10.86 5.23
CA GLU A 14 86.89 -12.31 5.09
C GLU A 14 86.25 -12.76 3.81
N SER A 15 86.99 -13.41 2.99
CA SER A 15 86.71 -13.89 1.64
C SER A 15 85.63 -14.97 1.62
N LEU A 16 84.56 -14.67 0.93
CA LEU A 16 83.50 -15.66 0.67
C LEU A 16 83.83 -16.60 -0.48
N PRO A 17 83.53 -17.90 -0.34
CA PRO A 17 83.58 -18.82 -1.45
C PRO A 17 82.33 -18.62 -2.35
N ARG A 18 82.60 -18.54 -3.64
CA ARG A 18 81.67 -18.41 -4.75
C ARG A 18 80.79 -19.64 -4.85
N ALA A 19 79.51 -19.55 -4.39
CA ALA A 19 78.50 -20.56 -4.63
C ALA A 19 78.00 -20.51 -6.06
N LYS A 20 77.94 -21.65 -6.74
CA LYS A 20 77.39 -21.87 -8.05
C LYS A 20 75.85 -21.60 -8.02
N PRO A 21 75.29 -20.94 -9.05
CA PRO A 21 73.82 -20.87 -9.19
C PRO A 21 73.34 -22.25 -9.69
N SER A 22 72.71 -23.01 -8.83
CA SER A 22 71.86 -24.12 -9.29
C SER A 22 70.58 -23.55 -9.81
N GLY A 23 70.47 -23.47 -11.12
CA GLY A 23 69.24 -23.12 -11.82
C GLY A 23 68.18 -24.20 -11.55
N SER A 24 67.25 -23.91 -10.65
CA SER A 24 66.00 -24.58 -10.56
C SER A 24 64.95 -23.56 -11.03
N SER A 25 64.72 -23.52 -12.35
CA SER A 25 63.57 -22.87 -12.94
C SER A 25 62.34 -23.60 -12.43
N ARG A 26 61.76 -23.08 -11.34
CA ARG A 26 60.37 -23.44 -10.96
C ARG A 26 59.48 -22.83 -12.02
N GLU A 27 59.09 -23.66 -12.98
CA GLU A 27 57.94 -23.36 -13.84
C GLU A 27 56.78 -23.07 -12.93
N PHE A 28 56.33 -21.81 -12.97
CA PHE A 28 55.12 -21.35 -12.31
C PHE A 28 53.98 -21.95 -13.11
N GLN A 29 53.53 -23.13 -12.73
CA GLN A 29 52.36 -23.80 -13.27
C GLN A 29 51.16 -22.99 -12.83
N THR A 30 50.68 -22.10 -13.70
CA THR A 30 49.42 -21.40 -13.53
C THR A 30 48.31 -22.42 -13.79
N ASP A 31 47.79 -22.99 -12.73
CA ASP A 31 46.54 -23.77 -12.81
C ASP A 31 45.46 -22.91 -13.46
N PRO A 32 44.82 -23.35 -14.53
CA PRO A 32 43.72 -22.59 -15.15
C PRO A 32 42.58 -22.50 -14.14
N LEU A 33 42.21 -21.24 -13.81
CA LEU A 33 41.07 -20.97 -12.96
C LEU A 33 39.85 -21.74 -13.45
N PRO A 34 39.07 -22.38 -12.57
CA PRO A 34 37.87 -23.12 -12.98
C PRO A 34 36.93 -22.16 -13.71
N LYS A 35 36.69 -22.40 -14.99
CA LYS A 35 35.69 -21.65 -15.78
C LYS A 35 34.36 -21.86 -15.09
N LYS A 36 33.84 -20.80 -14.47
CA LYS A 36 32.49 -20.71 -13.94
C LYS A 36 31.53 -20.97 -15.08
N GLN A 37 31.00 -22.19 -15.16
CA GLN A 37 30.00 -22.53 -16.18
C GLN A 37 28.75 -21.67 -15.87
N SER A 38 28.52 -20.65 -16.67
CA SER A 38 27.25 -19.92 -16.68
C SER A 38 26.16 -20.88 -17.20
N ARG A 39 25.36 -21.42 -16.29
CA ARG A 39 24.17 -22.17 -16.66
C ARG A 39 23.18 -21.21 -17.28
N GLY A 40 23.03 -21.23 -18.57
CA GLY A 40 21.96 -20.54 -19.30
C GLY A 40 20.65 -21.30 -19.11
N PHE A 41 19.55 -20.54 -18.96
CA PHE A 41 18.21 -21.12 -18.94
C PHE A 41 17.88 -21.74 -20.30
N THR A 42 17.20 -22.88 -20.29
CA THR A 42 16.68 -23.49 -21.51
C THR A 42 15.33 -22.84 -21.87
N LEU A 43 15.02 -22.81 -23.18
CA LEU A 43 13.71 -22.33 -23.66
C LEU A 43 12.55 -23.10 -23.02
N ILE A 44 12.72 -24.42 -22.85
CA ILE A 44 11.67 -25.26 -22.23
C ILE A 44 11.46 -24.91 -20.76
N GLU A 45 12.51 -24.59 -20.01
CA GLU A 45 12.42 -24.18 -18.62
C GLU A 45 11.63 -22.87 -18.48
N LEU A 46 11.90 -21.90 -19.37
CA LEU A 46 11.14 -20.66 -19.43
C LEU A 46 9.66 -20.92 -19.75
N MET A 47 9.38 -21.80 -20.72
CA MET A 47 8.00 -22.14 -21.07
C MET A 47 7.23 -22.79 -19.91
N ILE A 48 7.88 -23.67 -19.16
CA ILE A 48 7.27 -24.29 -17.99
C ILE A 48 6.97 -23.24 -16.92
N VAL A 49 7.92 -22.35 -16.63
CA VAL A 49 7.77 -21.29 -15.62
C VAL A 49 6.61 -20.36 -15.96
N ILE A 50 6.55 -19.86 -17.20
CA ILE A 50 5.44 -18.97 -17.60
C ILE A 50 4.10 -19.70 -17.60
N SER A 51 4.06 -20.99 -17.97
CA SER A 51 2.82 -21.77 -17.91
C SER A 51 2.31 -21.93 -16.47
N VAL A 52 3.18 -22.20 -15.52
CA VAL A 52 2.82 -22.29 -14.09
C VAL A 52 2.31 -20.93 -13.58
N ILE A 53 3.00 -19.85 -13.93
CA ILE A 53 2.57 -18.49 -13.52
C ILE A 53 1.18 -18.17 -14.08
N LEU A 54 0.90 -18.48 -15.35
CA LEU A 54 -0.40 -18.24 -15.98
C LEU A 54 -1.52 -19.02 -15.29
N ILE A 55 -1.27 -20.26 -14.92
CA ILE A 55 -2.24 -21.08 -14.18
C ILE A 55 -2.53 -20.45 -12.80
N LEU A 56 -1.52 -20.03 -12.06
CA LEU A 56 -1.69 -19.39 -10.75
C LEU A 56 -2.45 -18.07 -10.86
N VAL A 57 -2.09 -17.23 -11.84
CA VAL A 57 -2.75 -15.93 -12.08
C VAL A 57 -4.22 -16.14 -12.46
N SER A 58 -4.56 -17.15 -13.25
CA SER A 58 -5.95 -17.41 -13.67
C SER A 58 -6.88 -17.68 -12.49
N VAL A 59 -6.40 -18.26 -11.41
CA VAL A 59 -7.17 -18.50 -10.18
C VAL A 59 -7.13 -17.28 -9.24
N ALA A 60 -6.02 -16.56 -9.20
CA ALA A 60 -5.83 -15.44 -8.28
C ALA A 60 -6.66 -14.19 -8.65
N LEU A 61 -6.79 -13.89 -9.95
CA LEU A 61 -7.48 -12.69 -10.43
C LEU A 61 -8.95 -12.58 -9.99
N PRO A 62 -9.81 -13.59 -10.16
CA PRO A 62 -11.21 -13.51 -9.74
C PRO A 62 -11.35 -13.35 -8.21
N ALA A 63 -10.55 -14.04 -7.43
CA ALA A 63 -10.55 -13.92 -5.98
C ALA A 63 -10.15 -12.51 -5.51
N TYR A 64 -9.19 -11.89 -6.18
CA TYR A 64 -8.74 -10.52 -5.90
C TYR A 64 -9.86 -9.50 -6.15
N ASN A 65 -10.53 -9.58 -7.29
CA ASN A 65 -11.63 -8.68 -7.63
C ASN A 65 -12.77 -8.77 -6.60
N GLN A 66 -13.15 -9.99 -6.19
CA GLN A 66 -14.18 -10.18 -5.18
C GLN A 66 -13.80 -9.57 -3.83
N SER A 67 -12.53 -9.65 -3.44
CA SER A 67 -12.03 -9.04 -2.21
C SER A 67 -12.13 -7.51 -2.24
N ILE A 68 -11.83 -6.89 -3.39
CA ILE A 68 -11.98 -5.43 -3.56
C ILE A 68 -13.45 -5.00 -3.43
N TRP A 69 -14.37 -5.73 -4.06
CA TRP A 69 -15.80 -5.40 -3.95
C TRP A 69 -16.30 -5.49 -2.51
N ARG A 70 -15.97 -6.55 -1.79
CA ARG A 70 -16.31 -6.69 -0.37
C ARG A 70 -15.71 -5.58 0.49
N ALA A 71 -14.48 -5.16 0.21
CA ALA A 71 -13.86 -4.04 0.91
C ALA A 71 -14.62 -2.73 0.67
N ARG A 72 -15.01 -2.44 -0.57
CA ARG A 72 -15.85 -1.26 -0.90
C ARG A 72 -17.21 -1.31 -0.21
N GLU A 73 -17.89 -2.45 -0.19
CA GLU A 73 -19.14 -2.63 0.53
C GLU A 73 -18.98 -2.35 2.03
N SER A 74 -17.89 -2.83 2.62
CA SER A 74 -17.61 -2.56 4.03
C SER A 74 -17.42 -1.06 4.31
N VAL A 75 -16.69 -0.36 3.42
CA VAL A 75 -16.51 1.10 3.51
C VAL A 75 -17.84 1.82 3.31
N LEU A 76 -18.68 1.37 2.37
CA LEU A 76 -20.01 1.95 2.16
C LEU A 76 -20.87 1.84 3.43
N LYS A 77 -20.96 0.67 4.03
CA LYS A 77 -21.72 0.44 5.27
C LYS A 77 -21.21 1.35 6.41
N GLN A 78 -19.90 1.48 6.52
CA GLN A 78 -19.29 2.37 7.52
C GLN A 78 -19.62 3.85 7.27
N ASN A 79 -19.57 4.30 6.02
CA ASN A 79 -19.92 5.68 5.65
C ASN A 79 -21.40 5.97 5.90
N LEU A 80 -22.31 5.05 5.53
CA LEU A 80 -23.74 5.17 5.81
C LEU A 80 -24.01 5.25 7.31
N PHE A 81 -23.42 4.36 8.08
CA PHE A 81 -23.55 4.38 9.54
C PHE A 81 -23.07 5.71 10.14
N ALA A 82 -21.93 6.24 9.68
CA ALA A 82 -21.37 7.50 10.15
C ALA A 82 -22.28 8.68 9.78
N LEU A 83 -22.78 8.75 8.53
CA LEU A 83 -23.69 9.78 8.07
C LEU A 83 -25.00 9.78 8.89
N ARG A 84 -25.64 8.62 9.03
CA ARG A 84 -26.87 8.45 9.82
C ARG A 84 -26.69 8.83 11.28
N SER A 85 -25.57 8.43 11.88
CA SER A 85 -25.24 8.78 13.26
C SER A 85 -25.10 10.29 13.44
N VAL A 86 -24.44 10.97 12.51
CA VAL A 86 -24.23 12.42 12.57
C VAL A 86 -25.51 13.18 12.27
N ILE A 87 -26.36 12.73 11.33
CA ILE A 87 -27.69 13.31 11.10
C ILE A 87 -28.52 13.27 12.41
N SER A 88 -28.55 12.09 13.06
CA SER A 88 -29.25 11.93 14.33
C SER A 88 -28.69 12.84 15.43
N GLN A 89 -27.37 12.96 15.53
CA GLN A 89 -26.72 13.83 16.52
C GLN A 89 -27.01 15.31 16.24
N TYR A 90 -26.92 15.75 14.97
CA TYR A 90 -27.29 17.11 14.57
C TYR A 90 -28.74 17.43 14.94
N THR A 91 -29.67 16.51 14.64
CA THR A 91 -31.10 16.66 14.93
C THR A 91 -31.35 16.77 16.43
N LEU A 92 -30.68 15.98 17.26
CA LEU A 92 -30.80 16.06 18.72
C LEU A 92 -30.25 17.38 19.26
N ASP A 93 -29.11 17.84 18.80
CA ASP A 93 -28.43 19.02 19.30
C ASP A 93 -29.10 20.31 18.83
N LYS A 94 -29.57 20.34 17.59
CA LYS A 94 -30.22 21.55 16.99
C LYS A 94 -31.73 21.56 17.12
N GLN A 95 -32.33 20.43 17.56
CA GLN A 95 -33.78 20.24 17.63
C GLN A 95 -34.49 20.47 16.26
N LYS A 96 -33.74 20.24 15.19
CA LYS A 96 -34.22 20.33 13.79
C LYS A 96 -33.34 19.47 12.90
N ALA A 97 -33.95 18.82 11.92
CA ALA A 97 -33.20 18.01 10.95
C ALA A 97 -32.39 18.92 9.99
N PRO A 98 -31.22 18.44 9.50
CA PRO A 98 -30.43 19.16 8.51
C PRO A 98 -31.21 19.24 7.17
N GLN A 99 -31.06 20.35 6.43
CA GLN A 99 -31.70 20.52 5.12
C GLN A 99 -30.82 20.00 3.99
N SER A 100 -29.50 19.89 4.25
CA SER A 100 -28.53 19.35 3.31
C SER A 100 -27.42 18.65 4.08
N LEU A 101 -26.65 17.79 3.40
CA LEU A 101 -25.47 17.16 3.99
C LEU A 101 -24.36 18.19 4.26
N GLU A 102 -24.34 19.30 3.51
CA GLU A 102 -23.44 20.44 3.70
C GLU A 102 -23.65 21.14 5.04
N ASP A 103 -24.88 21.12 5.59
CA ASP A 103 -25.18 21.68 6.91
C ASP A 103 -24.38 20.96 8.01
N LEU A 104 -24.15 19.65 7.85
CA LEU A 104 -23.35 18.85 8.79
C LEU A 104 -21.88 19.29 8.77
N VAL A 105 -21.37 19.67 7.61
CA VAL A 105 -19.99 20.18 7.46
C VAL A 105 -19.89 21.59 8.02
N THR A 106 -20.84 22.46 7.69
CA THR A 106 -20.89 23.86 8.17
C THR A 106 -21.01 23.93 9.69
N ALA A 107 -21.80 23.03 10.28
CA ALA A 107 -21.97 22.93 11.72
C ALA A 107 -20.85 22.14 12.41
N GLN A 108 -19.80 21.73 11.68
CA GLN A 108 -18.61 21.04 12.17
C GLN A 108 -18.84 19.64 12.77
N TYR A 109 -19.93 18.99 12.43
CA TYR A 109 -20.16 17.58 12.77
C TYR A 109 -19.35 16.65 11.85
N PHE A 110 -19.12 17.06 10.61
CA PHE A 110 -18.22 16.41 9.67
C PHE A 110 -17.14 17.37 9.18
N LYS A 111 -15.95 16.86 8.90
CA LYS A 111 -14.91 17.63 8.19
C LYS A 111 -15.25 17.83 6.72
N GLN A 112 -15.76 16.78 6.10
CA GLN A 112 -16.17 16.72 4.70
C GLN A 112 -17.12 15.54 4.51
N ILE A 113 -18.00 15.63 3.55
CA ILE A 113 -18.89 14.53 3.17
C ILE A 113 -18.02 13.39 2.62
N PRO A 114 -18.18 12.15 3.13
CA PRO A 114 -17.41 10.99 2.67
C PRO A 114 -17.71 10.68 1.20
N ILE A 115 -16.72 10.13 0.51
CA ILE A 115 -16.90 9.65 -0.86
C ILE A 115 -17.66 8.33 -0.83
N ASP A 116 -18.69 8.21 -1.65
CA ASP A 116 -19.37 6.94 -1.90
C ASP A 116 -18.43 6.01 -2.68
N PRO A 117 -18.00 4.88 -2.12
CA PRO A 117 -17.06 3.97 -2.77
C PRO A 117 -17.62 3.27 -4.01
N MET A 118 -18.95 3.29 -4.21
CA MET A 118 -19.60 2.67 -5.35
C MET A 118 -19.69 3.59 -6.56
N THR A 119 -19.94 4.90 -6.32
CA THR A 119 -20.00 5.91 -7.39
C THR A 119 -18.66 6.64 -7.59
N GLY A 120 -17.79 6.64 -6.56
CA GLY A 120 -16.53 7.37 -6.53
C GLY A 120 -16.70 8.88 -6.31
N ARG A 121 -17.89 9.35 -5.88
CA ARG A 121 -18.26 10.76 -5.72
C ARG A 121 -18.78 11.02 -4.30
N ASN A 122 -18.66 12.24 -3.84
CA ASN A 122 -19.20 12.69 -2.56
C ASN A 122 -20.57 13.39 -2.66
N ASP A 123 -21.01 13.71 -3.87
CA ASP A 123 -22.26 14.37 -4.19
C ASP A 123 -23.34 13.42 -4.74
N SER A 124 -23.08 12.12 -4.68
CA SER A 124 -23.99 11.08 -5.19
C SER A 124 -24.87 10.43 -4.12
N TRP A 125 -24.76 10.90 -2.89
CA TRP A 125 -25.65 10.40 -1.83
C TRP A 125 -27.10 10.78 -2.10
N THR A 126 -27.99 9.82 -1.97
CA THR A 126 -29.44 10.03 -2.03
C THR A 126 -29.94 10.24 -0.62
N VAL A 127 -30.64 11.34 -0.39
CA VAL A 127 -31.21 11.68 0.92
C VAL A 127 -32.70 11.38 0.93
N GLU A 128 -33.18 10.87 2.07
CA GLU A 128 -34.60 10.75 2.35
C GLU A 128 -35.02 11.85 3.34
N GLU A 129 -36.09 12.54 2.99
CA GLU A 129 -36.67 13.62 3.80
C GLU A 129 -37.92 13.10 4.51
N GLU A 130 -38.01 13.31 5.80
CA GLU A 130 -39.20 12.96 6.56
C GLU A 130 -40.15 14.14 6.67
N THR A 131 -41.33 13.96 6.09
CA THR A 131 -42.37 15.01 6.07
C THR A 131 -43.14 15.13 7.40
N ASP A 132 -43.14 14.08 8.23
CA ASP A 132 -43.97 14.03 9.44
C ASP A 132 -43.24 14.40 10.74
N THR A 133 -41.93 14.56 10.72
CA THR A 133 -41.16 14.90 11.90
C THR A 133 -41.04 16.39 12.05
N ILE A 134 -42.12 17.07 12.47
CA ILE A 134 -42.06 18.45 12.95
C ILE A 134 -41.33 18.44 14.29
N MET A 135 -40.04 18.60 14.28
CA MET A 135 -39.20 18.63 15.50
C MET A 135 -39.28 19.99 16.21
N THR A 136 -39.57 21.10 15.48
CA THR A 136 -39.72 22.42 16.05
C THR A 136 -40.73 23.26 15.29
N VAL A 137 -41.34 24.25 15.99
CA VAL A 137 -42.29 25.23 15.42
C VAL A 137 -41.66 26.09 14.32
N ASP A 138 -40.33 26.19 14.30
CA ASP A 138 -39.55 26.99 13.34
C ASP A 138 -39.09 26.20 12.10
N GLN A 139 -39.25 24.88 12.08
CA GLN A 139 -38.91 24.07 10.92
C GLN A 139 -40.02 24.14 9.88
N LYS A 140 -39.78 24.85 8.78
CA LYS A 140 -40.76 25.06 7.72
C LYS A 140 -40.72 23.98 6.64
N ASP A 141 -39.57 23.38 6.46
CA ASP A 141 -39.31 22.39 5.41
C ASP A 141 -38.93 21.04 6.03
N PRO A 142 -39.29 19.92 5.39
CA PRO A 142 -38.85 18.60 5.81
C PRO A 142 -37.32 18.54 5.80
N GLY A 143 -36.75 17.80 6.73
CA GLY A 143 -35.31 17.67 6.82
C GLY A 143 -34.85 16.23 6.52
N ILE A 144 -33.57 16.08 6.30
CA ILE A 144 -32.97 14.80 6.00
C ILE A 144 -33.07 13.88 7.21
N PHE A 145 -33.68 12.73 7.00
CA PHE A 145 -33.87 11.68 7.98
C PHE A 145 -32.91 10.51 7.72
N ASP A 146 -32.77 10.08 6.47
CA ASP A 146 -31.91 8.97 6.09
C ASP A 146 -31.10 9.29 4.84
N VAL A 147 -30.08 8.47 4.59
CA VAL A 147 -29.16 8.61 3.47
C VAL A 147 -28.81 7.24 2.90
N HIS A 148 -28.76 7.15 1.58
CA HIS A 148 -28.44 5.95 0.81
C HIS A 148 -27.35 6.22 -0.22
N SER A 149 -26.73 5.15 -0.74
CA SER A 149 -25.82 5.27 -1.89
C SER A 149 -26.58 5.67 -3.15
N GLY A 150 -25.98 6.51 -3.99
CA GLY A 150 -26.52 6.81 -5.31
C GLY A 150 -26.31 5.72 -6.36
N SER A 151 -25.72 4.60 -5.99
CA SER A 151 -25.47 3.48 -6.90
C SER A 151 -26.63 2.50 -6.94
N THR A 152 -27.13 2.21 -8.15
CA THR A 152 -28.16 1.18 -8.40
C THR A 152 -27.56 -0.22 -8.61
N ALA A 153 -26.25 -0.37 -8.51
CA ALA A 153 -25.60 -1.68 -8.65
C ALA A 153 -25.99 -2.61 -7.48
N VAL A 154 -25.94 -3.91 -7.72
CA VAL A 154 -26.34 -4.93 -6.76
C VAL A 154 -25.14 -5.37 -5.93
N GLY A 155 -25.31 -5.40 -4.64
CA GLY A 155 -24.29 -5.83 -3.67
C GLY A 155 -24.14 -7.34 -3.59
N SER A 156 -23.19 -7.76 -2.76
CA SER A 156 -22.89 -9.19 -2.54
C SER A 156 -24.03 -9.95 -1.85
N ASP A 157 -24.94 -9.24 -1.19
CA ASP A 157 -26.15 -9.77 -0.55
C ASP A 157 -27.37 -9.87 -1.48
N GLY A 158 -27.23 -9.41 -2.74
CA GLY A 158 -28.29 -9.42 -3.74
C GLY A 158 -29.22 -8.21 -3.69
N THR A 159 -28.99 -7.24 -2.81
CA THR A 159 -29.75 -5.99 -2.73
C THR A 159 -29.05 -4.86 -3.46
N ALA A 160 -29.78 -3.88 -3.97
CA ALA A 160 -29.19 -2.72 -4.61
C ALA A 160 -28.61 -1.75 -3.56
N TYR A 161 -27.45 -1.12 -3.84
CA TYR A 161 -26.80 -0.22 -2.88
C TYR A 161 -27.63 1.00 -2.52
N ASN A 162 -28.53 1.45 -3.41
CA ASN A 162 -29.45 2.55 -3.13
C ASN A 162 -30.58 2.19 -2.16
N THR A 163 -30.62 0.96 -1.68
CA THR A 163 -31.56 0.52 -0.64
C THR A 163 -30.88 0.19 0.70
N TRP A 164 -29.58 0.42 0.79
CA TRP A 164 -28.78 0.14 1.98
C TRP A 164 -28.88 1.24 3.02
#